data_d218578e622f5fbadb46bcde6cbad4de
#
_entry.id   d218578e622f5fbadb46bcde6cbad4de
#
_cell.length_a   1.000
_cell.length_b   1.000
_cell.length_c   1.000
_cell.angle_alpha   90.00
_cell.angle_beta   90.00
_cell.angle_gamma   90.00
#
_symmetry.space_group_name_H-M   'P 1'
#
loop_
_entity.id
_entity.type
_entity.pdbx_description
1 polymer ?
#
loop_
_entity_poly.entity_id
_entity_poly.type
_entity_poly.pdbx_seq_one_letter_code
_entity_poly.pdbx_strand_id
1 'polypeptide(L)'
;DGFDGAQFNVGNDKVQFQAAYGYAVEGAVEGKNQKENNTFTYASIKGDLNKHVNLGGFYARNNKHKSDNTDFKNLYGFSTDVNFDKVWVGGEYVKGAGMNKGTAWTAGIGYGAYDQAKKGTWDVKAQYFNFGQYMGAVSSTWDIAYDFSQTDATGTNNNFKGFKGWLATANYALQDNVGLTAYYGFNNKTNKATGTNDKLSNYYRVDLN
;
A
#
# COMPACT_ATOMS: atom_id res chain seq x y z
N ASP A 1 4.55 -14.07 7.27
CA ASP A 1 5.21 -14.37 6.01
C ASP A 1 6.69 -14.00 6.11
N GLY A 2 7.57 -14.87 5.67
CA GLY A 2 9.01 -14.68 5.72
C GLY A 2 9.61 -14.54 4.31
N PHE A 3 10.67 -13.76 4.20
CA PHE A 3 11.52 -13.71 3.01
C PHE A 3 12.90 -14.25 3.38
N ASP A 4 13.35 -15.29 2.68
CA ASP A 4 14.66 -15.88 2.86
C ASP A 4 15.50 -15.65 1.60
N GLY A 5 16.51 -14.80 1.71
CA GLY A 5 17.27 -14.38 0.54
C GLY A 5 18.39 -13.40 0.83
N ALA A 6 18.96 -12.88 -0.24
CA ALA A 6 19.99 -11.86 -0.21
C ALA A 6 19.44 -10.51 -0.65
N GLN A 7 19.83 -9.47 0.07
CA GLN A 7 19.49 -8.09 -0.22
C GLN A 7 20.74 -7.24 -0.31
N PHE A 8 20.78 -6.38 -1.30
CA PHE A 8 21.83 -5.41 -1.51
C PHE A 8 21.22 -4.01 -1.45
N ASN A 9 21.81 -3.13 -0.65
CA ASN A 9 21.39 -1.72 -0.53
C ASN A 9 22.59 -0.84 -0.80
N VAL A 10 22.42 0.18 -1.62
CA VAL A 10 23.43 1.20 -1.88
C VAL A 10 22.75 2.54 -2.08
N GLY A 11 23.38 3.60 -1.60
CA GLY A 11 22.85 4.95 -1.77
C GLY A 11 23.51 5.95 -0.86
N ASN A 12 22.93 7.13 -0.87
CA ASN A 12 23.28 8.24 0.00
C ASN A 12 22.00 8.91 0.50
N ASP A 13 22.11 10.04 1.16
CA ASP A 13 20.97 10.78 1.74
C ASP A 13 19.94 11.25 0.69
N LYS A 14 20.31 11.29 -0.60
CA LYS A 14 19.44 11.76 -1.68
C LYS A 14 18.85 10.64 -2.53
N VAL A 15 19.59 9.55 -2.74
CA VAL A 15 19.17 8.45 -3.60
C VAL A 15 19.55 7.13 -2.97
N GLN A 16 18.60 6.21 -2.89
CA GLN A 16 18.76 4.86 -2.39
C GLN A 16 18.33 3.86 -3.46
N PHE A 17 19.15 2.85 -3.67
CA PHE A 17 18.87 1.70 -4.52
C PHE A 17 18.87 0.44 -3.69
N GLN A 18 17.92 -0.43 -3.95
CA GLN A 18 17.81 -1.74 -3.32
C GLN A 18 17.62 -2.80 -4.39
N ALA A 19 18.27 -3.94 -4.23
CA ALA A 19 17.99 -5.15 -5.00
C ALA A 19 17.92 -6.34 -4.06
N ALA A 20 17.03 -7.29 -4.33
CA ALA A 20 16.89 -8.50 -3.54
C ALA A 20 16.56 -9.69 -4.43
N TYR A 21 17.01 -10.87 -4.01
CA TYR A 21 16.65 -12.15 -4.60
C TYR A 21 16.49 -13.18 -3.49
N GLY A 22 15.39 -13.91 -3.49
CA GLY A 22 15.12 -14.90 -2.46
C GLY A 22 13.80 -15.61 -2.63
N TYR A 23 13.43 -16.32 -1.59
CA TYR A 23 12.20 -17.10 -1.50
C TYR A 23 11.20 -16.36 -0.62
N ALA A 24 9.96 -16.25 -1.07
CA ALA A 24 8.86 -15.93 -0.18
C ALA A 24 8.33 -17.24 0.40
N VAL A 25 8.36 -17.34 1.71
CA VAL A 25 7.78 -18.46 2.45
C VAL A 25 6.34 -18.10 2.76
N GLU A 26 5.40 -18.74 2.07
CA GLU A 26 4.00 -18.67 2.51
C GLU A 26 3.89 -19.32 3.89
N GLY A 27 3.19 -18.62 4.81
CA GLY A 27 2.96 -19.09 6.17
C GLY A 27 2.46 -20.54 6.19
N ALA A 28 2.94 -21.32 7.14
CA ALA A 28 2.66 -22.74 7.27
C ALA A 28 1.15 -22.99 7.34
N VAL A 29 0.56 -23.40 6.25
CA VAL A 29 -0.76 -24.03 6.27
C VAL A 29 -0.57 -25.47 6.66
N GLU A 30 -1.01 -25.82 7.87
CA GLU A 30 -0.95 -27.15 8.41
C GLU A 30 -1.44 -28.19 7.38
N GLY A 31 -0.57 -29.13 6.98
CA GLY A 31 -0.92 -30.29 6.16
C GLY A 31 -0.67 -30.19 4.65
N LYS A 32 -0.15 -29.11 4.10
CA LYS A 32 0.26 -29.07 2.68
C LYS A 32 1.79 -29.15 2.55
N ASN A 33 2.25 -30.07 1.69
CA ASN A 33 3.65 -30.20 1.34
C ASN A 33 4.21 -28.86 0.83
N GLN A 34 5.05 -28.20 1.60
CA GLN A 34 5.70 -26.92 1.31
C GLN A 34 6.76 -27.05 0.20
N LYS A 35 6.42 -27.57 -0.98
CA LYS A 35 7.37 -27.76 -2.07
C LYS A 35 7.39 -26.68 -3.12
N GLU A 36 6.61 -25.62 -2.97
CA GLU A 36 6.59 -24.52 -3.95
C GLU A 36 7.21 -23.25 -3.34
N ASN A 37 8.53 -23.25 -3.21
CA ASN A 37 9.28 -22.04 -2.90
C ASN A 37 9.20 -21.08 -4.11
N ASN A 38 8.36 -20.07 -4.03
CA ASN A 38 8.35 -19.01 -5.02
C ASN A 38 9.59 -18.13 -4.85
N THR A 39 10.41 -18.07 -5.88
CA THR A 39 11.56 -17.16 -5.90
C THR A 39 11.14 -15.82 -6.47
N PHE A 40 11.59 -14.74 -5.82
CA PHE A 40 11.34 -13.37 -6.22
C PHE A 40 12.64 -12.64 -6.53
N THR A 41 12.61 -11.83 -7.57
CA THR A 41 13.61 -10.80 -7.83
C THR A 41 12.95 -9.45 -7.60
N TYR A 42 13.62 -8.58 -6.86
CA TYR A 42 13.12 -7.24 -6.55
C TYR A 42 14.21 -6.20 -6.80
N ALA A 43 13.83 -5.06 -7.33
CA ALA A 43 14.68 -3.88 -7.40
C ALA A 43 13.85 -2.63 -7.14
N SER A 44 14.38 -1.68 -6.40
CA SER A 44 13.76 -0.36 -6.20
C SER A 44 14.78 0.76 -6.19
N ILE A 45 14.30 1.92 -6.55
CA ILE A 45 15.00 3.18 -6.41
C ILE A 45 14.07 4.18 -5.72
N LYS A 46 14.61 4.93 -4.78
CA LYS A 46 13.92 6.03 -4.11
C LYS A 46 14.88 7.20 -4.00
N GLY A 47 14.40 8.42 -4.23
CA GLY A 47 15.28 9.58 -4.14
C GLY A 47 14.54 10.90 -4.10
N ASP A 48 15.25 11.89 -3.56
CA ASP A 48 14.83 13.28 -3.53
C ASP A 48 15.33 13.99 -4.79
N LEU A 49 14.40 14.33 -5.69
CA LEU A 49 14.73 15.14 -6.85
C LEU A 49 15.17 16.54 -6.43
N ASN A 50 14.54 17.06 -5.39
CA ASN A 50 14.91 18.29 -4.68
C ASN A 50 14.27 18.27 -3.28
N LYS A 51 14.41 19.35 -2.51
CA LYS A 51 13.87 19.48 -1.15
C LYS A 51 12.34 19.37 -1.05
N HIS A 52 11.62 19.39 -2.17
CA HIS A 52 10.16 19.35 -2.22
C HIS A 52 9.62 18.08 -2.85
N VAL A 53 10.40 17.38 -3.66
CA VAL A 53 9.90 16.27 -4.48
C VAL A 53 10.70 15.00 -4.19
N ASN A 54 10.02 14.00 -3.68
CA ASN A 54 10.52 12.64 -3.54
C ASN A 54 9.87 11.73 -4.59
N LEU A 55 10.66 10.91 -5.24
CA LEU A 55 10.23 9.94 -6.24
C LEU A 55 10.67 8.54 -5.83
N GLY A 56 9.83 7.55 -6.11
CA GLY A 56 10.15 6.15 -5.90
C GLY A 56 9.68 5.29 -7.07
N GLY A 57 10.38 4.20 -7.31
CA GLY A 57 9.97 3.20 -8.27
C GLY A 57 10.49 1.83 -7.89
N PHE A 58 9.73 0.79 -8.24
CA PHE A 58 10.16 -0.58 -8.01
C PHE A 58 9.72 -1.51 -9.12
N TYR A 59 10.42 -2.62 -9.20
CA TYR A 59 10.09 -3.77 -10.02
C TYR A 59 10.26 -5.04 -9.19
N ALA A 60 9.28 -5.93 -9.24
CA ALA A 60 9.35 -7.26 -8.67
C ALA A 60 8.92 -8.31 -9.68
N ARG A 61 9.56 -9.47 -9.63
CA ARG A 61 9.23 -10.60 -10.50
C ARG A 61 9.08 -11.87 -9.67
N ASN A 62 7.98 -12.57 -9.87
CA ASN A 62 7.82 -13.95 -9.45
C ASN A 62 8.47 -14.86 -10.50
N ASN A 63 9.61 -15.47 -10.17
CA ASN A 63 10.41 -16.25 -11.13
C ASN A 63 9.79 -17.63 -11.44
N LYS A 64 8.87 -18.11 -10.59
CA LYS A 64 8.18 -19.41 -10.75
C LYS A 64 6.68 -19.25 -11.01
N HIS A 65 6.27 -18.09 -11.53
CA HIS A 65 4.88 -17.84 -11.85
C HIS A 65 4.26 -18.96 -12.69
N LYS A 66 3.22 -19.58 -12.16
CA LYS A 66 2.31 -20.45 -12.92
C LYS A 66 1.19 -19.56 -13.47
N SER A 67 0.86 -19.77 -14.75
CA SER A 67 -0.14 -18.96 -15.46
C SER A 67 -1.55 -19.21 -14.90
N ASP A 68 -1.84 -18.62 -13.76
CA ASP A 68 -3.20 -18.42 -13.29
C ASP A 68 -3.50 -16.92 -13.21
N ASN A 69 -4.78 -16.54 -13.28
CA ASN A 69 -5.19 -15.14 -13.32
C ASN A 69 -5.14 -14.46 -11.94
N THR A 70 -4.65 -15.16 -10.92
CA THR A 70 -4.70 -14.72 -9.52
C THR A 70 -3.34 -14.31 -8.97
N ASP A 71 -2.25 -14.66 -9.66
CA ASP A 71 -0.89 -14.34 -9.28
C ASP A 71 -0.19 -13.45 -10.32
N PHE A 72 0.74 -12.61 -9.88
CA PHE A 72 1.48 -11.73 -10.78
C PHE A 72 2.80 -12.36 -11.22
N LYS A 73 3.09 -12.26 -12.50
CA LYS A 73 4.41 -12.57 -13.06
C LYS A 73 5.41 -11.45 -12.76
N ASN A 74 4.99 -10.23 -13.06
CA ASN A 74 5.77 -9.02 -12.80
C ASN A 74 4.90 -8.00 -12.10
N LEU A 75 5.46 -7.31 -11.12
CA LEU A 75 4.86 -6.20 -10.42
C LEU A 75 5.78 -5.00 -10.55
N TYR A 76 5.27 -3.84 -10.91
CA TYR A 76 6.03 -2.61 -10.95
C TYR A 76 5.20 -1.45 -10.44
N GLY A 77 5.86 -0.52 -9.82
CA GLY A 77 5.20 0.62 -9.22
C GLY A 77 6.04 1.89 -9.27
N PHE A 78 5.34 2.98 -9.05
CA PHE A 78 5.90 4.33 -8.97
C PHE A 78 5.20 5.08 -7.86
N SER A 79 5.95 5.91 -7.15
CA SER A 79 5.43 6.82 -6.11
C SER A 79 6.01 8.21 -6.24
N THR A 80 5.24 9.19 -5.83
CA THR A 80 5.70 10.58 -5.72
C THR A 80 5.08 11.25 -4.50
N ASP A 81 5.90 12.03 -3.80
CA ASP A 81 5.48 12.93 -2.73
C ASP A 81 6.05 14.32 -3.03
N VAL A 82 5.17 15.31 -3.00
CA VAL A 82 5.51 16.72 -3.24
C VAL A 82 5.08 17.52 -2.02
N ASN A 83 6.04 18.21 -1.41
CA ASN A 83 5.84 18.99 -0.20
C ASN A 83 6.23 20.45 -0.41
N PHE A 84 5.27 21.35 -0.28
CA PHE A 84 5.49 22.80 -0.32
C PHE A 84 4.97 23.41 0.97
N ASP A 85 5.87 23.81 1.86
CA ASP A 85 5.54 24.34 3.17
C ASP A 85 4.56 23.38 3.92
N LYS A 86 3.30 23.77 4.03
CA LYS A 86 2.24 22.97 4.68
C LYS A 86 1.39 22.15 3.72
N VAL A 87 1.63 22.24 2.42
CA VAL A 87 0.86 21.50 1.41
C VAL A 87 1.62 20.25 1.01
N TRP A 88 0.96 19.11 1.10
CA TRP A 88 1.40 17.83 0.57
C TRP A 88 0.50 17.40 -0.59
N VAL A 89 1.11 16.91 -1.65
CA VAL A 89 0.42 16.21 -2.76
C VAL A 89 1.22 14.94 -3.04
N GLY A 90 0.54 13.80 -3.09
CA GLY A 90 1.24 12.54 -3.32
C GLY A 90 0.40 11.53 -4.07
N GLY A 91 1.07 10.49 -4.55
CA GLY A 91 0.42 9.38 -5.23
C GLY A 91 1.32 8.18 -5.40
N GLU A 92 0.69 7.02 -5.50
CA GLU A 92 1.31 5.74 -5.77
C GLU A 92 0.56 5.03 -6.89
N TYR A 93 1.27 4.32 -7.71
CA TYR A 93 0.72 3.47 -8.78
C TYR A 93 1.45 2.15 -8.81
N VAL A 94 0.70 1.05 -8.88
CA VAL A 94 1.24 -0.29 -8.99
C VAL A 94 0.48 -1.06 -10.06
N LYS A 95 1.22 -1.82 -10.88
CA LYS A 95 0.67 -2.67 -11.93
C LYS A 95 1.24 -4.09 -11.82
N GLY A 96 0.34 -5.07 -11.74
CA GLY A 96 0.64 -6.48 -11.92
C GLY A 96 0.43 -6.90 -13.37
N ALA A 97 1.49 -7.34 -14.05
CA ALA A 97 1.41 -7.82 -15.41
C ALA A 97 0.83 -9.25 -15.46
N GLY A 98 -0.06 -9.48 -16.40
CA GLY A 98 -0.73 -10.78 -16.58
C GLY A 98 -2.04 -10.93 -15.79
N MET A 99 -2.43 -9.93 -14.99
CA MET A 99 -3.61 -9.98 -14.15
C MET A 99 -4.73 -9.08 -14.71
N ASN A 100 -5.94 -9.61 -14.77
CA ASN A 100 -7.14 -8.79 -14.97
C ASN A 100 -7.38 -7.97 -13.69
N LYS A 101 -7.68 -6.66 -13.80
CA LYS A 101 -7.78 -5.77 -12.63
C LYS A 101 -6.53 -5.78 -11.71
N GLY A 102 -5.36 -6.08 -12.28
CA GLY A 102 -4.06 -6.04 -11.61
C GLY A 102 -3.46 -4.63 -11.53
N THR A 103 -4.25 -3.62 -11.12
CA THR A 103 -3.79 -2.24 -10.97
C THR A 103 -4.27 -1.70 -9.64
N ALA A 104 -3.37 -1.04 -8.91
CA ALA A 104 -3.69 -0.28 -7.72
C ALA A 104 -3.08 1.12 -7.85
N TRP A 105 -3.81 2.13 -7.42
CA TRP A 105 -3.27 3.48 -7.33
C TRP A 105 -3.96 4.27 -6.24
N THR A 106 -3.25 5.26 -5.74
CA THR A 106 -3.77 6.22 -4.78
C THR A 106 -3.25 7.62 -5.13
N ALA A 107 -4.03 8.63 -4.85
CA ALA A 107 -3.63 10.02 -4.97
C ALA A 107 -4.26 10.83 -3.85
N GLY A 108 -3.58 11.86 -3.37
CA GLY A 108 -4.06 12.65 -2.26
C GLY A 108 -3.46 14.03 -2.18
N ILE A 109 -4.11 14.84 -1.37
CA ILE A 109 -3.67 16.18 -0.98
C ILE A 109 -3.80 16.31 0.54
N GLY A 110 -2.89 17.03 1.14
CA GLY A 110 -2.90 17.34 2.56
C GLY A 110 -2.50 18.77 2.86
N TYR A 111 -2.87 19.21 4.05
CA TYR A 111 -2.47 20.51 4.56
C TYR A 111 -2.18 20.44 6.06
N GLY A 112 -1.12 21.08 6.47
CA GLY A 112 -0.68 21.16 7.85
C GLY A 112 0.77 20.70 8.02
N ALA A 113 1.22 20.66 9.26
CA ALA A 113 2.57 20.24 9.62
C ALA A 113 2.50 19.54 10.99
N TYR A 114 1.94 18.34 11.01
CA TYR A 114 1.87 17.52 12.21
C TYR A 114 3.27 17.04 12.62
N ASP A 115 3.61 17.30 13.85
CA ASP A 115 4.81 16.80 14.51
C ASP A 115 4.38 16.31 15.91
N GLN A 116 4.36 15.01 16.12
CA GLN A 116 3.92 14.41 17.38
C GLN A 116 4.74 14.91 18.59
N ALA A 117 6.00 15.27 18.35
CA ALA A 117 6.86 15.82 19.41
C ALA A 117 6.50 17.26 19.83
N LYS A 118 5.59 17.92 19.11
CA LYS A 118 5.20 19.32 19.37
C LYS A 118 3.71 19.45 19.55
N LYS A 119 3.30 19.66 20.79
CA LYS A 119 1.91 19.95 21.17
C LYS A 119 1.28 21.02 20.26
N GLY A 120 0.03 20.78 19.83
CA GLY A 120 -0.78 21.71 19.08
C GLY A 120 -0.53 21.70 17.56
N THR A 121 0.43 20.94 17.07
CA THR A 121 0.62 20.76 15.63
C THR A 121 -0.42 19.79 15.06
N TRP A 122 -0.78 20.00 13.80
CA TRP A 122 -1.79 19.21 13.15
C TRP A 122 -1.62 19.15 11.62
N ASP A 123 -2.20 18.14 11.00
CA ASP A 123 -2.45 18.09 9.56
C ASP A 123 -3.79 17.41 9.24
N VAL A 124 -4.24 17.61 8.01
CA VAL A 124 -5.37 16.90 7.42
C VAL A 124 -5.01 16.43 6.02
N LYS A 125 -5.51 15.24 5.63
CA LYS A 125 -5.28 14.66 4.31
C LYS A 125 -6.58 14.13 3.75
N ALA A 126 -6.76 14.24 2.45
CA ALA A 126 -7.80 13.56 1.70
C ALA A 126 -7.15 12.73 0.59
N GLN A 127 -7.43 11.44 0.57
CA GLN A 127 -6.78 10.48 -0.31
C GLN A 127 -7.84 9.62 -1.00
N TYR A 128 -7.69 9.43 -2.29
CA TYR A 128 -8.50 8.49 -3.05
C TYR A 128 -7.72 7.22 -3.33
N PHE A 129 -8.35 6.09 -3.13
CA PHE A 129 -7.79 4.76 -3.36
C PHE A 129 -8.56 4.02 -4.44
N ASN A 130 -7.84 3.28 -5.27
CA ASN A 130 -8.41 2.42 -6.30
C ASN A 130 -7.56 1.15 -6.42
N PHE A 131 -7.98 0.09 -5.76
CA PHE A 131 -7.33 -1.22 -5.76
C PHE A 131 -8.18 -2.22 -6.53
N GLY A 132 -7.63 -2.77 -7.59
CA GLY A 132 -8.27 -3.83 -8.36
C GLY A 132 -8.34 -5.15 -7.58
N GLN A 133 -9.28 -6.00 -7.96
CA GLN A 133 -9.60 -7.25 -7.24
C GLN A 133 -8.39 -8.16 -7.01
N TYR A 134 -7.42 -8.19 -7.90
CA TYR A 134 -6.25 -9.08 -7.79
C TYR A 134 -5.01 -8.38 -7.22
N MET A 135 -5.18 -7.23 -6.59
CA MET A 135 -4.09 -6.48 -5.95
C MET A 135 -4.02 -6.64 -4.43
N GLY A 136 -4.60 -7.71 -3.89
CA GLY A 136 -4.61 -7.98 -2.44
C GLY A 136 -3.24 -8.26 -1.82
N ALA A 137 -2.26 -8.67 -2.62
CA ALA A 137 -0.88 -8.85 -2.17
C ALA A 137 -0.09 -7.52 -2.04
N VAL A 138 -0.70 -6.40 -2.47
CA VAL A 138 -0.08 -5.09 -2.43
C VAL A 138 -0.83 -4.22 -1.45
N SER A 139 -0.12 -3.68 -0.47
CA SER A 139 -0.64 -2.65 0.43
C SER A 139 -0.01 -1.31 0.08
N SER A 140 -0.76 -0.23 0.27
CA SER A 140 -0.20 1.13 0.21
C SER A 140 0.73 1.36 1.40
N THR A 141 1.71 2.25 1.26
CA THR A 141 2.48 2.79 2.38
C THR A 141 1.63 3.72 3.26
N TRP A 142 0.48 4.13 2.75
CA TRP A 142 -0.49 4.91 3.50
C TRP A 142 -1.43 3.97 4.26
N ASP A 143 -1.67 4.27 5.50
CA ASP A 143 -2.51 3.44 6.37
C ASP A 143 -3.95 3.42 5.85
N ILE A 144 -4.26 2.39 5.10
CA ILE A 144 -5.60 2.15 4.57
C ILE A 144 -6.33 1.20 5.50
N ALA A 145 -7.61 1.40 5.57
CA ALA A 145 -8.53 0.41 6.06
C ALA A 145 -8.48 -0.88 5.23
N TYR A 146 -7.45 -1.68 5.41
CA TYR A 146 -7.31 -3.01 4.82
C TYR A 146 -8.54 -3.88 5.12
N ASP A 147 -9.17 -3.65 6.26
CA ASP A 147 -10.40 -4.30 6.70
C ASP A 147 -11.60 -4.07 5.79
N PHE A 148 -11.59 -3.04 4.94
CA PHE A 148 -12.67 -2.81 3.98
C PHE A 148 -12.76 -3.83 2.87
N SER A 149 -11.67 -4.49 2.58
CA SER A 149 -11.56 -5.37 1.42
C SER A 149 -11.64 -6.82 1.79
N GLN A 150 -11.60 -7.13 3.08
CA GLN A 150 -11.63 -8.48 3.56
C GLN A 150 -13.04 -8.89 3.96
N THR A 151 -13.38 -10.05 3.50
CA THR A 151 -14.39 -10.97 3.99
C THR A 151 -15.77 -10.85 3.37
N ASP A 152 -16.14 -11.95 2.74
CA ASP A 152 -17.45 -12.51 3.01
C ASP A 152 -17.51 -12.86 4.51
N ALA A 153 -18.65 -12.70 5.12
CA ALA A 153 -18.89 -12.90 6.57
C ALA A 153 -18.57 -14.33 7.08
N THR A 154 -18.01 -15.20 6.26
CA THR A 154 -17.73 -16.60 6.55
C THR A 154 -16.27 -16.92 6.83
N GLY A 155 -15.35 -15.98 6.63
CA GLY A 155 -13.92 -16.13 6.99
C GLY A 155 -13.16 -17.22 6.22
N THR A 156 -13.73 -17.82 5.19
CA THR A 156 -13.21 -19.01 4.54
C THR A 156 -12.59 -18.80 3.17
N ASN A 157 -12.73 -17.62 2.57
CA ASN A 157 -12.11 -17.33 1.29
C ASN A 157 -11.45 -15.95 1.30
N ASN A 158 -10.13 -15.91 1.19
CA ASN A 158 -9.32 -14.72 0.96
C ASN A 158 -9.57 -14.12 -0.44
N ASN A 159 -10.81 -13.91 -0.82
CA ASN A 159 -11.16 -13.28 -2.07
C ASN A 159 -11.19 -11.77 -1.88
N PHE A 160 -10.02 -11.16 -1.94
CA PHE A 160 -9.91 -9.72 -2.05
C PHE A 160 -10.76 -9.23 -3.23
N LYS A 161 -11.80 -8.46 -2.94
CA LYS A 161 -12.72 -7.95 -3.98
C LYS A 161 -12.25 -6.64 -4.59
N GLY A 162 -11.09 -6.15 -4.17
CA GLY A 162 -10.64 -4.81 -4.47
C GLY A 162 -11.54 -3.77 -3.79
N PHE A 163 -11.06 -2.55 -3.73
CA PHE A 163 -11.90 -1.43 -3.27
C PHE A 163 -11.47 -0.12 -3.92
N LYS A 164 -12.38 0.84 -3.92
CA LYS A 164 -12.13 2.23 -4.30
C LYS A 164 -12.97 3.15 -3.46
N GLY A 165 -12.43 4.29 -3.12
CA GLY A 165 -13.11 5.27 -2.29
C GLY A 165 -12.17 6.30 -1.70
N TRP A 166 -12.69 7.08 -0.79
CA TRP A 166 -11.98 8.19 -0.14
C TRP A 166 -11.65 7.86 1.30
N LEU A 167 -10.49 8.34 1.74
CA LEU A 167 -10.09 8.37 3.15
C LEU A 167 -9.67 9.81 3.50
N ALA A 168 -10.33 10.38 4.49
CA ALA A 168 -9.86 11.58 5.17
C ALA A 168 -9.11 11.15 6.43
N THR A 169 -7.97 11.79 6.68
CA THR A 169 -7.16 11.59 7.89
C THR A 169 -6.89 12.93 8.53
N ALA A 170 -6.99 13.00 9.84
CA ALA A 170 -6.64 14.17 10.63
C ALA A 170 -5.72 13.75 11.79
N ASN A 171 -4.57 14.43 11.90
CA ASN A 171 -3.62 14.24 13.00
C ASN A 171 -3.58 15.48 13.88
N TYR A 172 -3.46 15.28 15.17
CA TYR A 172 -3.30 16.35 16.16
C TYR A 172 -2.38 15.92 17.30
N ALA A 173 -1.36 16.72 17.62
CA ALA A 173 -0.51 16.50 18.78
C ALA A 173 -1.19 17.08 20.05
N LEU A 174 -1.76 16.21 20.86
CA LEU A 174 -2.46 16.57 22.12
C LEU A 174 -1.50 17.12 23.17
N GLN A 175 -0.34 16.46 23.27
CA GLN A 175 0.80 16.87 24.09
C GLN A 175 2.08 16.45 23.38
N ASP A 176 3.23 16.85 23.89
CA ASP A 176 4.52 16.41 23.38
C ASP A 176 4.60 14.88 23.46
N ASN A 177 4.86 14.25 22.34
CA ASN A 177 4.89 12.81 22.13
C ASN A 177 3.55 12.06 22.35
N VAL A 178 2.43 12.77 22.38
CA VAL A 178 1.09 12.16 22.43
C VAL A 178 0.25 12.71 21.28
N GLY A 179 -0.08 11.84 20.33
CA GLY A 179 -0.84 12.18 19.14
C GLY A 179 -2.20 11.51 19.07
N LEU A 180 -3.12 12.16 18.38
CA LEU A 180 -4.40 11.60 17.99
C LEU A 180 -4.46 11.55 16.46
N THR A 181 -4.86 10.39 15.92
CA THR A 181 -5.14 10.22 14.49
C THR A 181 -6.57 9.78 14.31
N ALA A 182 -7.34 10.53 13.52
CA ALA A 182 -8.70 10.18 13.17
C ALA A 182 -8.80 9.86 11.67
N TYR A 183 -9.50 8.78 11.34
CA TYR A 183 -9.73 8.32 9.97
C TYR A 183 -11.22 8.31 9.66
N TYR A 184 -11.58 8.75 8.47
CA TYR A 184 -12.92 8.68 7.94
C TYR A 184 -12.93 8.22 6.49
N GLY A 185 -13.33 6.98 6.26
CA GLY A 185 -13.50 6.40 4.92
C GLY A 185 -14.93 6.55 4.43
N PHE A 186 -15.12 7.10 3.23
CA PHE A 186 -16.44 7.38 2.68
C PHE A 186 -16.52 7.16 1.18
N ASN A 187 -17.75 6.96 0.69
CA ASN A 187 -18.05 6.66 -0.71
C ASN A 187 -17.29 5.44 -1.23
N ASN A 188 -17.10 4.46 -0.36
CA ASN A 188 -16.34 3.25 -0.64
C ASN A 188 -17.19 2.21 -1.38
N LYS A 189 -16.55 1.52 -2.32
CA LYS A 189 -17.15 0.44 -3.14
C LYS A 189 -16.12 -0.66 -3.36
N THR A 190 -16.58 -1.88 -3.57
CA THR A 190 -15.74 -2.94 -4.12
C THR A 190 -15.23 -2.56 -5.51
N ASN A 191 -14.14 -3.15 -5.96
CA ASN A 191 -13.57 -2.94 -7.30
C ASN A 191 -13.34 -4.28 -8.01
N LYS A 192 -14.44 -5.00 -8.23
CA LYS A 192 -14.46 -6.34 -8.81
C LYS A 192 -14.04 -6.33 -10.27
N ALA A 193 -13.48 -7.44 -10.73
CA ALA A 193 -13.12 -7.65 -12.14
C ALA A 193 -14.37 -7.88 -13.01
N THR A 194 -15.40 -8.47 -12.43
CA THR A 194 -16.67 -8.78 -13.11
C THR A 194 -17.85 -8.49 -12.19
N GLY A 195 -19.01 -8.21 -12.77
CA GLY A 195 -20.23 -7.89 -12.03
C GLY A 195 -20.30 -6.45 -11.53
N THR A 196 -21.28 -6.17 -10.69
CA THR A 196 -21.50 -4.85 -10.08
C THR A 196 -20.63 -4.65 -8.84
N ASN A 197 -20.18 -3.42 -8.63
CA ASN A 197 -19.46 -3.03 -7.41
C ASN A 197 -20.47 -2.76 -6.29
N ASP A 198 -20.26 -3.40 -5.15
CA ASP A 198 -21.10 -3.21 -3.97
C ASP A 198 -20.67 -1.95 -3.22
N LYS A 199 -21.65 -1.23 -2.67
CA LYS A 199 -21.36 -0.13 -1.75
C LYS A 199 -20.84 -0.70 -0.43
N LEU A 200 -19.76 -0.13 0.08
CA LEU A 200 -19.20 -0.45 1.39
C LEU A 200 -19.67 0.59 2.41
N SER A 201 -19.75 0.18 3.67
CA SER A 201 -20.06 1.09 4.79
C SER A 201 -18.99 2.16 4.94
N ASN A 202 -19.33 3.27 5.58
CA ASN A 202 -18.33 4.24 5.98
C ASN A 202 -17.43 3.65 7.09
N TYR A 203 -16.18 4.08 7.09
CA TYR A 203 -15.17 3.64 8.06
C TYR A 203 -14.82 4.76 9.02
N TYR A 204 -14.70 4.42 10.28
CA TYR A 204 -14.28 5.33 11.34
C TYR A 204 -13.26 4.63 12.21
N ARG A 205 -12.14 5.30 12.44
CA ARG A 205 -11.10 4.84 13.37
C ARG A 205 -10.49 6.04 14.07
N VAL A 206 -10.16 5.89 15.32
CA VAL A 206 -9.40 6.88 16.09
C VAL A 206 -8.31 6.15 16.86
N ASP A 207 -7.08 6.59 16.67
CA ASP A 207 -5.90 6.05 17.33
C ASP A 207 -5.28 7.09 18.25
N LEU A 208 -4.91 6.68 19.44
CA LEU A 208 -4.05 7.43 20.36
C LEU A 208 -2.63 6.87 20.22
N ASN A 209 -1.68 7.69 19.84
CA ASN A 209 -0.30 7.33 19.53
C ASN A 209 0.68 7.93 20.56
#